data_c12c13f96e449d3d8cc5ce2eb157cca2
#
_entry.id   c12c13f96e449d3d8cc5ce2eb157cca2
#
_cell.length_a   1.000
_cell.length_b   1.000
_cell.length_c   1.000
_cell.angle_alpha   90.00
_cell.angle_beta   90.00
_cell.angle_gamma   90.00
#
_symmetry.space_group_name_H-M   'P 1'
#
loop_
_entity.id
_entity.type
_entity.pdbx_description
1 polymer ?
#
loop_
_entity_poly.entity_id
_entity_poly.type
_entity_poly.pdbx_seq_one_letter_code
_entity_poly.pdbx_strand_id
1 'polypeptide(L)'
;MSIYLGLFEFEGPFVEHDELKDESGVYAILHFVDNEYKLLRCGERDSLQKWASRVKLDEIKHRLPGKMLLTVYYTNFPKEARKSIAKAITEEFRQQARVSYLIKPTLQAA
;
A
#
# COMPACT_ATOMS: atom_id res chain seq x y z
N MET A 1 0.90 -2.93 13.82
CA MET A 1 -0.01 -3.82 13.10
C MET A 1 0.57 -4.16 11.74
N SER A 2 0.39 -5.37 11.28
CA SER A 2 0.96 -5.83 10.01
C SER A 2 -0.15 -6.19 9.04
N ILE A 3 0.11 -5.91 7.78
CA ILE A 3 -0.81 -6.17 6.68
C ILE A 3 -0.06 -6.98 5.63
N TYR A 4 -0.56 -8.16 5.30
CA TYR A 4 0.10 -9.01 4.32
C TYR A 4 -0.49 -8.77 2.94
N LEU A 5 0.38 -8.41 2.00
CA LEU A 5 0.04 -8.31 0.58
C LEU A 5 0.88 -9.35 -0.15
N GLY A 6 0.23 -10.43 -0.55
CA GLY A 6 0.95 -11.58 -1.05
C GLY A 6 1.82 -12.18 0.05
N LEU A 7 3.10 -12.33 -0.22
CA LEU A 7 4.07 -12.88 0.72
C LEU A 7 4.76 -11.80 1.56
N PHE A 8 4.42 -10.54 1.37
CA PHE A 8 5.14 -9.44 2.00
C PHE A 8 4.33 -8.84 3.14
N GLU A 9 4.99 -8.63 4.26
CA GLU A 9 4.38 -8.04 5.43
C GLU A 9 4.58 -6.52 5.40
N PHE A 10 3.50 -5.79 5.20
CA PHE A 10 3.51 -4.33 5.18
C PHE A 10 3.18 -3.79 6.56
N GLU A 11 3.78 -2.66 6.90
CA GLU A 11 3.47 -1.94 8.13
C GLU A 11 2.38 -0.91 7.87
N GLY A 12 1.60 -0.62 8.90
CA GLY A 12 0.52 0.34 8.82
C GLY A 12 -0.78 -0.22 9.35
N PRO A 13 -1.91 0.42 9.01
CA PRO A 13 -2.02 1.58 8.12
C PRO A 13 -1.53 2.87 8.77
N PHE A 14 -1.02 3.77 7.95
CA PHE A 14 -0.58 5.09 8.39
C PHE A 14 -1.59 6.15 7.92
N VAL A 15 -1.82 7.14 8.78
CA VAL A 15 -2.75 8.22 8.48
C VAL A 15 -2.00 9.47 8.03
N GLU A 16 -0.87 9.74 8.68
CA GLU A 16 -0.08 10.92 8.42
C GLU A 16 1.26 10.57 7.81
N HIS A 17 1.74 11.41 6.89
CA HIS A 17 3.00 11.15 6.20
C HIS A 17 4.21 11.18 7.15
N ASP A 18 4.13 11.93 8.25
CA ASP A 18 5.23 12.02 9.20
C ASP A 18 5.38 10.78 10.07
N GLU A 19 4.44 9.87 10.02
CA GLU A 19 4.59 8.58 10.66
C GLU A 19 5.56 7.67 9.90
N LEU A 20 5.87 7.99 8.65
CA LEU A 20 6.74 7.19 7.81
C LEU A 20 8.20 7.52 8.07
N LYS A 21 9.05 6.50 7.93
CA LYS A 21 10.49 6.66 8.04
C LYS A 21 11.07 7.13 6.72
N ASP A 22 12.18 7.87 6.80
CA ASP A 22 12.95 8.29 5.64
C ASP A 22 13.81 7.11 5.14
N GLU A 23 13.14 6.07 4.68
CA GLU A 23 13.77 4.84 4.23
C GLU A 23 13.15 4.41 2.90
N SER A 24 13.92 3.64 2.14
CA SER A 24 13.43 3.11 0.88
C SER A 24 12.47 1.94 1.12
N GLY A 25 11.64 1.68 0.13
CA GLY A 25 10.73 0.55 0.21
C GLY A 25 9.62 0.58 -0.82
N VAL A 26 8.64 -0.26 -0.58
CA VAL A 26 7.45 -0.39 -1.42
C VAL A 26 6.26 0.16 -0.65
N TYR A 27 5.41 0.93 -1.33
CA TYR A 27 4.18 1.43 -0.73
C TYR A 27 2.98 0.78 -1.38
N ALA A 28 1.88 0.70 -0.64
CA ALA A 28 0.61 0.26 -1.18
C ALA A 28 -0.50 1.11 -0.59
N ILE A 29 -1.32 1.69 -1.45
CA ILE A 29 -2.48 2.48 -1.04
C ILE A 29 -3.71 1.60 -1.22
N LEU A 30 -4.41 1.37 -0.11
CA LEU A 30 -5.59 0.54 -0.08
C LEU A 30 -6.82 1.42 0.10
N HIS A 31 -7.92 1.00 -0.49
CA HIS A 31 -9.20 1.69 -0.37
C HIS A 31 -10.21 0.74 0.25
N PHE A 32 -10.75 1.12 1.38
CA PHE A 32 -11.78 0.34 2.08
C PHE A 32 -13.14 0.98 1.83
N VAL A 33 -13.97 0.29 1.06
CA VAL A 33 -15.31 0.74 0.71
C VAL A 33 -16.21 -0.48 0.55
N ASP A 34 -17.47 -0.36 0.97
CA ASP A 34 -18.46 -1.45 0.90
C ASP A 34 -17.96 -2.73 1.58
N ASN A 35 -17.27 -2.56 2.71
CA ASN A 35 -16.72 -3.64 3.51
C ASN A 35 -15.65 -4.45 2.77
N GLU A 36 -15.01 -3.86 1.78
CA GLU A 36 -13.98 -4.50 0.97
C GLU A 36 -12.74 -3.63 0.87
N TYR A 37 -11.58 -4.28 0.82
CA TYR A 37 -10.31 -3.61 0.56
C TYR A 37 -9.92 -3.80 -0.89
N LYS A 38 -9.54 -2.70 -1.54
CA LYS A 38 -9.06 -2.72 -2.92
C LYS A 38 -7.70 -2.06 -2.98
N LEU A 39 -6.83 -2.59 -3.82
CA LEU A 39 -5.54 -1.97 -4.06
C LEU A 39 -5.74 -0.84 -5.06
N LEU A 40 -5.45 0.39 -4.65
CA LEU A 40 -5.51 1.54 -5.53
C LEU A 40 -4.20 1.73 -6.29
N ARG A 41 -3.09 1.60 -5.57
CA ARG A 41 -1.78 1.87 -6.15
C ARG A 41 -0.70 1.16 -5.36
N CYS A 42 0.31 0.65 -6.04
CA CYS A 42 1.48 0.07 -5.44
C CYS A 42 2.71 0.52 -6.22
N GLY A 43 3.76 0.90 -5.52
CA GLY A 43 4.97 1.37 -6.16
C GLY A 43 6.13 1.35 -5.18
N GLU A 44 7.26 1.89 -5.59
CA GLU A 44 8.45 1.93 -4.77
C GLU A 44 9.06 3.33 -4.77
N ARG A 45 9.80 3.68 -3.71
CA ARG A 45 10.48 4.95 -3.61
C ARG A 45 11.76 4.80 -2.79
N ASP A 46 12.70 5.69 -3.04
CA ASP A 46 13.96 5.74 -2.28
C ASP A 46 13.75 6.30 -0.88
N SER A 47 12.77 7.18 -0.72
CA SER A 47 12.34 7.67 0.58
C SER A 47 10.82 7.69 0.62
N LEU A 48 10.25 6.82 1.42
CA LEU A 48 8.79 6.75 1.55
C LEU A 48 8.24 7.98 2.27
N GLN A 49 8.97 8.52 3.24
CA GLN A 49 8.55 9.73 3.92
C GLN A 49 8.46 10.94 2.98
N LYS A 50 9.50 11.15 2.18
CA LYS A 50 9.52 12.28 1.24
C LYS A 50 8.44 12.13 0.17
N TRP A 51 8.26 10.93 -0.33
CA TRP A 51 7.21 10.65 -1.30
C TRP A 51 5.83 10.96 -0.71
N ALA A 52 5.55 10.47 0.50
CA ALA A 52 4.25 10.66 1.12
C ALA A 52 3.93 12.14 1.37
N SER A 53 4.95 12.93 1.72
CA SER A 53 4.75 14.36 1.95
C SER A 53 4.40 15.12 0.67
N ARG A 54 4.78 14.61 -0.49
CA ARG A 54 4.53 15.25 -1.79
C ARG A 54 3.22 14.84 -2.43
N VAL A 55 2.69 13.67 -2.08
CA VAL A 55 1.56 13.07 -2.79
C VAL A 55 0.24 13.72 -2.41
N LYS A 56 0.19 14.52 -1.36
CA LYS A 56 -1.04 15.17 -0.91
C LYS A 56 -2.18 14.15 -0.72
N LEU A 57 -1.91 13.16 0.10
CA LEU A 57 -2.87 12.08 0.36
C LEU A 57 -4.25 12.60 0.77
N ASP A 58 -4.28 13.74 1.47
CA ASP A 58 -5.54 14.32 1.93
C ASP A 58 -6.46 14.70 0.77
N GLU A 59 -5.90 15.23 -0.33
CA GLU A 59 -6.70 15.57 -1.50
C GLU A 59 -7.32 14.34 -2.13
N ILE A 60 -6.58 13.24 -2.16
CA ILE A 60 -7.07 11.99 -2.71
C ILE A 60 -8.17 11.43 -1.82
N LYS A 61 -7.97 11.49 -0.51
CA LYS A 61 -8.96 11.00 0.47
C LYS A 61 -10.31 11.66 0.30
N HIS A 62 -10.34 12.94 -0.03
CA HIS A 62 -11.59 13.69 -0.18
C HIS A 62 -12.33 13.35 -1.47
N ARG A 63 -11.68 12.73 -2.44
CA ARG A 63 -12.30 12.41 -3.72
C ARG A 63 -12.96 11.05 -3.76
N LEU A 64 -12.63 10.18 -2.81
CA LEU A 64 -13.12 8.81 -2.80
C LEU A 64 -13.98 8.55 -1.58
N PRO A 65 -15.09 7.82 -1.74
CA PRO A 65 -15.86 7.38 -0.59
C PRO A 65 -15.06 6.32 0.18
N GLY A 66 -15.33 6.17 1.46
CA GLY A 66 -14.66 5.18 2.28
C GLY A 66 -13.32 5.66 2.81
N LYS A 67 -12.49 4.74 3.25
CA LYS A 67 -11.20 5.04 3.86
C LYS A 67 -10.05 4.67 2.95
N MET A 68 -9.05 5.55 2.89
CA MET A 68 -7.77 5.23 2.28
C MET A 68 -6.77 4.86 3.37
N LEU A 69 -6.03 3.79 3.11
CA LEU A 69 -5.03 3.30 4.04
C LEU A 69 -3.68 3.26 3.33
N LEU A 70 -2.69 3.87 3.94
CA LEU A 70 -1.33 3.83 3.43
C LEU A 70 -0.54 2.77 4.19
N THR A 71 0.07 1.86 3.45
CA THR A 71 0.91 0.80 4.02
C THR A 71 2.25 0.79 3.32
N VAL A 72 3.30 0.36 4.02
CA VAL A 72 4.64 0.36 3.47
C VAL A 72 5.40 -0.91 3.86
N TYR A 73 6.29 -1.32 2.98
CA TYR A 73 7.23 -2.40 3.22
C TYR A 73 8.63 -1.81 3.10
N TYR A 74 9.28 -1.54 4.23
CA TYR A 74 10.62 -0.98 4.24
C TYR A 74 11.62 -2.04 3.84
N THR A 75 12.50 -1.69 2.93
CA THR A 75 13.56 -2.59 2.50
C THR A 75 14.69 -1.80 1.86
N ASN A 76 15.92 -2.26 2.06
CA ASN A 76 17.09 -1.71 1.42
C ASN A 76 17.44 -2.45 0.11
N PHE A 77 16.53 -3.25 -0.40
CA PHE A 77 16.73 -3.89 -1.70
C PHE A 77 16.97 -2.85 -2.78
N PRO A 78 17.75 -3.20 -3.82
CA PRO A 78 17.94 -2.30 -4.95
C PRO A 78 16.62 -1.92 -5.61
N LYS A 79 16.61 -0.79 -6.29
CA LYS A 79 15.42 -0.27 -6.95
C LYS A 79 14.75 -1.30 -7.86
N GLU A 80 15.52 -2.06 -8.62
CA GLU A 80 14.96 -3.06 -9.53
C GLU A 80 14.23 -4.17 -8.79
N ALA A 81 14.74 -4.59 -7.64
CA ALA A 81 14.06 -5.59 -6.81
C ALA A 81 12.76 -5.02 -6.24
N ARG A 82 12.78 -3.76 -5.79
CA ARG A 82 11.59 -3.10 -5.28
C ARG A 82 10.51 -2.95 -6.35
N LYS A 83 10.92 -2.61 -7.57
CA LYS A 83 9.99 -2.53 -8.70
C LYS A 83 9.35 -3.89 -8.99
N SER A 84 10.13 -4.96 -8.91
CA SER A 84 9.61 -6.31 -9.13
C SER A 84 8.58 -6.68 -8.08
N ILE A 85 8.82 -6.33 -6.82
CA ILE A 85 7.87 -6.58 -5.73
C ILE A 85 6.58 -5.82 -5.99
N ALA A 86 6.68 -4.52 -6.30
CA ALA A 86 5.50 -3.69 -6.56
C ALA A 86 4.70 -4.23 -7.75
N LYS A 87 5.37 -4.66 -8.79
CA LYS A 87 4.73 -5.22 -9.98
C LYS A 87 4.00 -6.51 -9.65
N ALA A 88 4.64 -7.40 -8.88
CA ALA A 88 4.04 -8.67 -8.50
C ALA A 88 2.77 -8.46 -7.68
N ILE A 89 2.81 -7.53 -6.73
CA ILE A 89 1.64 -7.21 -5.92
C ILE A 89 0.53 -6.63 -6.79
N THR A 90 0.87 -5.69 -7.67
CA THR A 90 -0.10 -5.06 -8.56
C THR A 90 -0.79 -6.09 -9.43
N GLU A 91 -0.04 -7.01 -10.01
CA GLU A 91 -0.62 -8.04 -10.88
C GLU A 91 -1.53 -8.98 -10.11
N GLU A 92 -1.12 -9.39 -8.92
CA GLU A 92 -1.92 -10.29 -8.08
C GLU A 92 -3.27 -9.66 -7.74
N PHE A 93 -3.26 -8.43 -7.25
CA PHE A 93 -4.51 -7.78 -6.81
C PHE A 93 -5.34 -7.23 -7.97
N ARG A 94 -4.74 -7.02 -9.13
CA ARG A 94 -5.49 -6.68 -10.33
C ARG A 94 -6.39 -7.85 -10.73
N GLN A 95 -5.88 -9.06 -10.67
CA GLN A 95 -6.68 -10.24 -10.97
C GLN A 95 -7.79 -10.43 -9.94
N GLN A 96 -7.49 -10.21 -8.68
CA GLN A 96 -8.48 -10.32 -7.61
C GLN A 96 -9.59 -9.28 -7.77
N ALA A 97 -9.25 -8.08 -8.25
CA ALA A 97 -10.24 -7.03 -8.46
C ALA A 97 -11.34 -7.43 -9.44
N ARG A 98 -11.02 -8.30 -10.40
CA ARG A 98 -12.01 -8.75 -11.40
C ARG A 98 -13.14 -9.58 -10.80
N VAL A 99 -12.86 -10.22 -9.69
CA VAL A 99 -13.84 -11.07 -9.01
C VAL A 99 -14.22 -10.50 -7.65
N SER A 100 -13.94 -9.22 -7.46
CA SER A 100 -14.23 -8.51 -6.21
C SER A 100 -13.56 -9.12 -5.01
N TYR A 101 -12.39 -9.68 -5.20
CA TYR A 101 -11.65 -10.24 -4.09
C TYR A 101 -11.17 -9.18 -3.16
N LEU A 102 -10.99 -9.60 -1.93
CA LEU A 102 -10.61 -8.74 -0.82
C LEU A 102 -9.18 -8.98 -0.43
N ILE A 103 -8.57 -7.92 0.06
CA ILE A 103 -7.31 -8.00 0.78
C ILE A 103 -7.61 -8.43 2.22
N LYS A 104 -8.86 -8.32 2.62
CA LYS A 104 -9.33 -8.60 3.96
C LYS A 104 -8.82 -9.89 4.58
N PRO A 105 -8.82 -11.05 3.90
CA PRO A 105 -8.28 -12.28 4.50
C PRO A 105 -6.82 -12.13 4.92
N THR A 106 -6.05 -11.43 4.11
CA THR A 106 -4.64 -11.18 4.41
C THR A 106 -4.50 -10.24 5.60
N LEU A 107 -5.33 -9.21 5.66
CA LEU A 107 -5.32 -8.27 6.77
C LEU A 107 -5.69 -8.94 8.09
N GLN A 108 -6.60 -9.87 8.06
CA GLN A 108 -7.05 -10.55 9.26
C GLN A 108 -6.00 -11.50 9.82
N ALA A 109 -5.04 -11.91 9.02
CA ALA A 109 -3.97 -12.76 9.48
C ALA A 109 -2.95 -12.02 10.33
N ALA A 110 -2.95 -10.73 10.28
CA ALA A 110 -2.00 -9.90 11.01
C ALA A 110 -2.33 -9.76 12.50
#